data_281e59097354be50722f175b24a8b8b3
#
_entry.id   281e59097354be50722f175b24a8b8b3
#
_cell.length_a   1.000
_cell.length_b   1.000
_cell.length_c   1.000
_cell.angle_alpha   90.00
_cell.angle_beta   90.00
_cell.angle_gamma   90.00
#
_symmetry.space_group_name_H-M   'P 1'
#
loop_
_entity.id
_entity.type
_entity.pdbx_description
1 polymer ?
#
loop_
_entity_poly.entity_id
_entity_poly.type
_entity_poly.pdbx_seq_one_letter_code
_entity_poly.pdbx_strand_id
1 'polypeptide(L)'
;DKIELNSMESFFGSRNAKPRIGSVKSNLGHMLTAAGMAGMTKVILSLQNGRIPPTINVESPMESGSGHISGDCIVREGLDWPHERKQRHAAASAFGFGGTNAHILFDRHAEEFGEKTDQISEPRVEKTPQMAIIGMECIFGPCNGLNEIYQTIYEGRSERIDLPSHRWKGFELNDELLRHYGYGNQSPQGGWLSDFSIDFLRFRLQPNPKDRLIPQQLLTLEVSDRALRQSTLKEGQNVAVLVAMETELELHRFRGRVNLEEQLETSLNRQGISLSGEERQELFGIVKDSLMEAVPVNQFSSFIGNIMASRISSLWDFNGPAFTISSEENSVARALETSQVLLANGNVEAVVVSAVDLTGSPENMLVRQQQKVSALSRKKSPLLPPDRFFWGEGAGTVVLKNLEKASADSDPIWAVIDSLHASTGLNGPSVSDDANRALNDQNLGVEDLDLME
;
A
#
# COMPACT_ATOMS: atom_id res chain seq x y z
N ASP A 1 -9.27 7.56 20.27
CA ASP A 1 -9.70 7.47 21.65
C ASP A 1 -10.98 8.29 21.90
N LYS A 2 -10.93 9.63 22.13
CA LYS A 2 -12.17 10.39 22.37
C LYS A 2 -13.11 10.42 21.16
N ILE A 3 -12.57 10.51 19.96
CA ILE A 3 -13.35 10.44 18.70
C ILE A 3 -14.00 9.07 18.57
N GLU A 4 -13.27 8.00 18.86
CA GLU A 4 -13.78 6.62 18.83
C GLU A 4 -14.91 6.41 19.82
N LEU A 5 -14.75 6.88 21.08
CA LEU A 5 -15.80 6.82 22.10
C LEU A 5 -17.05 7.62 21.70
N ASN A 6 -16.89 8.79 21.11
CA ASN A 6 -18.01 9.58 20.61
C ASN A 6 -18.71 8.91 19.42
N SER A 7 -17.98 8.22 18.55
CA SER A 7 -18.55 7.43 17.46
C SER A 7 -19.35 6.24 17.99
N MET A 8 -18.83 5.54 18.99
CA MET A 8 -19.56 4.48 19.70
C MET A 8 -20.82 5.03 20.38
N GLU A 9 -20.73 6.19 21.02
CA GLU A 9 -21.87 6.86 21.61
C GLU A 9 -22.95 7.19 20.60
N SER A 10 -22.58 7.75 19.44
CA SER A 10 -23.53 8.05 18.36
C SER A 10 -24.28 6.82 17.90
N PHE A 11 -23.59 5.66 17.83
CA PHE A 11 -24.20 4.41 17.39
C PHE A 11 -25.02 3.73 18.49
N PHE A 12 -24.46 3.52 19.68
CA PHE A 12 -25.11 2.78 20.76
C PHE A 12 -26.07 3.64 21.57
N GLY A 13 -25.77 4.93 21.75
CA GLY A 13 -26.62 5.86 22.51
C GLY A 13 -27.98 6.07 21.87
N SER A 14 -28.05 6.19 20.55
CA SER A 14 -29.33 6.28 19.80
C SER A 14 -30.24 5.07 20.01
N ARG A 15 -29.67 3.94 20.41
CA ARG A 15 -30.37 2.67 20.69
C ARG A 15 -30.51 2.35 22.17
N ASN A 16 -30.08 3.27 23.03
CA ASN A 16 -30.00 3.10 24.47
C ASN A 16 -29.27 1.79 24.89
N ALA A 17 -28.23 1.41 24.14
CA ALA A 17 -27.48 0.19 24.37
C ALA A 17 -26.09 0.52 24.94
N LYS A 18 -25.63 -0.26 25.90
CA LYS A 18 -24.29 -0.19 26.46
C LYS A 18 -23.48 -1.42 26.03
N PRO A 19 -22.50 -1.28 25.13
CA PRO A 19 -21.66 -2.40 24.71
C PRO A 19 -20.68 -2.77 25.82
N ARG A 20 -20.24 -4.02 25.85
CA ARG A 20 -19.07 -4.43 26.64
C ARG A 20 -17.83 -4.23 25.79
N ILE A 21 -16.90 -3.43 26.28
CA ILE A 21 -15.69 -3.03 25.55
C ILE A 21 -14.46 -3.68 26.16
N GLY A 22 -13.58 -4.17 25.33
CA GLY A 22 -12.30 -4.74 25.76
C GLY A 22 -11.21 -4.48 24.74
N SER A 23 -9.96 -4.51 25.19
CA SER A 23 -8.79 -4.38 24.33
C SER A 23 -7.73 -5.42 24.67
N VAL A 24 -7.22 -6.12 23.67
CA VAL A 24 -6.09 -7.05 23.82
C VAL A 24 -4.75 -6.31 23.94
N LYS A 25 -4.71 -5.04 23.54
CA LYS A 25 -3.50 -4.21 23.63
C LYS A 25 -3.03 -4.01 25.06
N SER A 26 -3.94 -4.07 26.02
CA SER A 26 -3.60 -4.00 27.45
C SER A 26 -2.78 -5.19 27.95
N ASN A 27 -2.91 -6.35 27.30
CA ASN A 27 -2.19 -7.57 27.64
C ASN A 27 -0.89 -7.75 26.84
N LEU A 28 -0.92 -7.44 25.53
CA LEU A 28 0.11 -7.81 24.58
C LEU A 28 0.84 -6.60 23.95
N GLY A 29 0.42 -5.37 24.28
CA GLY A 29 0.92 -4.16 23.64
C GLY A 29 0.32 -3.92 22.25
N HIS A 30 0.71 -2.82 21.61
CA HIS A 30 0.22 -2.45 20.29
C HIS A 30 1.08 -3.06 19.18
N MET A 31 0.56 -4.07 18.51
CA MET A 31 1.28 -4.85 17.47
C MET A 31 1.21 -4.20 16.07
N LEU A 32 0.91 -2.90 15.98
CA LEU A 32 0.79 -2.15 14.72
C LEU A 32 -0.07 -2.90 13.68
N THR A 33 0.54 -3.40 12.62
CA THR A 33 -0.15 -4.11 11.53
C THR A 33 -0.84 -5.40 11.97
N ALA A 34 -0.35 -6.07 13.01
CA ALA A 34 -0.95 -7.29 13.55
C ALA A 34 -2.03 -7.03 14.63
N ALA A 35 -2.25 -5.76 15.02
CA ALA A 35 -3.18 -5.43 16.11
C ALA A 35 -4.63 -5.84 15.81
N GLY A 36 -5.07 -5.72 14.56
CA GLY A 36 -6.39 -6.18 14.12
C GLY A 36 -6.55 -7.69 14.28
N MET A 37 -5.53 -8.48 13.88
CA MET A 37 -5.52 -9.93 14.03
C MET A 37 -5.57 -10.35 15.50
N ALA A 38 -4.81 -9.68 16.36
CA ALA A 38 -4.84 -9.94 17.81
C ALA A 38 -6.23 -9.66 18.42
N GLY A 39 -6.90 -8.57 17.97
CA GLY A 39 -8.28 -8.26 18.35
C GLY A 39 -9.27 -9.33 17.91
N MET A 40 -9.18 -9.77 16.66
CA MET A 40 -9.99 -10.87 16.11
C MET A 40 -9.77 -12.16 16.91
N THR A 41 -8.52 -12.53 17.18
CA THR A 41 -8.18 -13.74 17.98
C THR A 41 -8.82 -13.69 19.36
N LYS A 42 -8.72 -12.54 20.07
CA LYS A 42 -9.40 -12.35 21.36
C LYS A 42 -10.90 -12.59 21.26
N VAL A 43 -11.55 -12.01 20.24
CA VAL A 43 -13.00 -12.16 20.01
C VAL A 43 -13.38 -13.61 19.75
N ILE A 44 -12.66 -14.29 18.86
CA ILE A 44 -12.92 -15.71 18.51
C ILE A 44 -12.79 -16.60 19.75
N LEU A 45 -11.71 -16.45 20.52
CA LEU A 45 -11.49 -17.23 21.74
C LEU A 45 -12.58 -16.94 22.79
N SER A 46 -13.03 -15.69 22.88
CA SER A 46 -14.13 -15.32 23.80
C SER A 46 -15.44 -15.98 23.42
N LEU A 47 -15.76 -16.03 22.13
CA LEU A 47 -16.95 -16.71 21.59
C LEU A 47 -16.91 -18.21 21.83
N GLN A 48 -15.76 -18.84 21.57
CA GLN A 48 -15.58 -20.27 21.76
C GLN A 48 -15.72 -20.69 23.23
N ASN A 49 -15.01 -19.99 24.13
CA ASN A 49 -14.97 -20.33 25.53
C ASN A 49 -16.17 -19.81 26.33
N GLY A 50 -17.02 -18.97 25.74
CA GLY A 50 -18.17 -18.37 26.44
C GLY A 50 -17.78 -17.43 27.58
N ARG A 51 -16.61 -16.81 27.48
CA ARG A 51 -16.10 -15.94 28.50
C ARG A 51 -15.48 -14.68 27.87
N ILE A 52 -15.78 -13.54 28.41
CA ILE A 52 -15.22 -12.25 28.00
C ILE A 52 -14.02 -11.96 28.92
N PRO A 53 -12.78 -11.96 28.40
CA PRO A 53 -11.59 -11.74 29.21
C PRO A 53 -11.46 -10.25 29.62
N PRO A 54 -10.79 -9.95 30.74
CA PRO A 54 -10.65 -8.60 31.22
C PRO A 54 -9.72 -7.74 30.33
N THR A 55 -9.91 -6.45 30.42
CA THR A 55 -8.98 -5.42 29.96
C THR A 55 -8.22 -4.94 31.19
N ILE A 56 -6.93 -5.21 31.23
CA ILE A 56 -6.05 -4.88 32.36
C ILE A 56 -5.41 -3.50 32.21
N ASN A 57 -4.79 -3.00 33.28
CA ASN A 57 -4.06 -1.72 33.31
C ASN A 57 -4.93 -0.50 32.95
N VAL A 58 -6.19 -0.50 33.33
CA VAL A 58 -7.12 0.63 33.16
C VAL A 58 -7.40 1.28 34.51
N GLU A 59 -6.72 2.36 34.82
CA GLU A 59 -6.89 3.12 36.08
C GLU A 59 -7.96 4.21 35.95
N SER A 60 -7.82 5.05 34.92
CA SER A 60 -8.68 6.20 34.67
C SER A 60 -9.26 6.14 33.25
N PRO A 61 -10.40 5.46 33.06
CA PRO A 61 -11.00 5.34 31.74
C PRO A 61 -11.53 6.67 31.24
N MET A 62 -11.38 6.93 29.95
CA MET A 62 -12.02 8.06 29.30
C MET A 62 -13.52 7.80 29.13
N GLU A 63 -14.28 8.89 29.01
CA GLU A 63 -15.71 8.84 28.73
C GLU A 63 -16.04 9.57 27.42
N SER A 64 -17.15 9.18 26.80
CA SER A 64 -17.72 9.86 25.65
C SER A 64 -18.30 11.23 26.05
N GLY A 65 -18.68 12.05 25.08
CA GLY A 65 -19.12 13.43 25.33
C GLY A 65 -20.30 13.58 26.28
N SER A 66 -21.30 12.68 26.24
CA SER A 66 -22.44 12.66 27.19
C SER A 66 -22.24 11.68 28.38
N GLY A 67 -21.16 10.93 28.41
CA GLY A 67 -20.90 9.89 29.39
C GLY A 67 -21.68 8.59 29.17
N HIS A 68 -22.38 8.43 28.05
CA HIS A 68 -23.11 7.19 27.74
C HIS A 68 -22.17 6.00 27.63
N ILE A 69 -21.03 6.18 26.97
CA ILE A 69 -19.91 5.22 26.95
C ILE A 69 -18.91 5.66 28.01
N SER A 70 -18.80 4.91 29.08
CA SER A 70 -18.00 5.22 30.26
C SER A 70 -17.20 3.99 30.72
N GLY A 71 -16.49 4.15 31.83
CA GLY A 71 -15.73 3.07 32.47
C GLY A 71 -16.53 1.80 32.77
N ASP A 72 -17.83 1.92 32.93
CA ASP A 72 -18.76 0.80 33.21
C ASP A 72 -18.92 -0.11 31.97
N CYS A 73 -18.63 0.40 30.77
CA CYS A 73 -18.63 -0.40 29.54
C CYS A 73 -17.37 -1.26 29.42
N ILE A 74 -16.29 -0.91 30.14
CA ILE A 74 -15.01 -1.62 30.06
C ILE A 74 -15.04 -2.85 30.96
N VAL A 75 -14.80 -4.01 30.38
CA VAL A 75 -14.70 -5.27 31.11
C VAL A 75 -13.36 -5.32 31.85
N ARG A 76 -13.35 -5.06 33.16
CA ARG A 76 -12.14 -5.08 34.01
C ARG A 76 -11.92 -6.42 34.70
N GLU A 77 -12.96 -7.20 34.87
CA GLU A 77 -12.93 -8.55 35.42
C GLU A 77 -13.50 -9.51 34.39
N GLY A 78 -12.98 -10.74 34.35
CA GLY A 78 -13.48 -11.74 33.39
C GLY A 78 -14.95 -12.06 33.67
N LEU A 79 -15.77 -11.96 32.64
CA LEU A 79 -17.22 -12.21 32.71
C LEU A 79 -17.58 -13.43 31.91
N ASP A 80 -18.50 -14.26 32.44
CA ASP A 80 -19.12 -15.29 31.66
C ASP A 80 -20.07 -14.68 30.64
N TRP A 81 -20.14 -15.26 29.45
CA TRP A 81 -21.07 -14.80 28.43
C TRP A 81 -22.51 -15.01 28.92
N PRO A 82 -23.41 -14.04 28.78
CA PRO A 82 -24.79 -14.18 29.28
C PRO A 82 -25.46 -15.45 28.71
N HIS A 83 -25.83 -16.36 29.57
CA HIS A 83 -26.43 -17.68 29.19
C HIS A 83 -27.81 -17.57 28.52
N GLU A 84 -28.49 -16.42 28.71
CA GLU A 84 -29.84 -16.17 28.16
C GLU A 84 -29.82 -15.99 26.64
N ARG A 85 -28.66 -15.72 26.04
CA ARG A 85 -28.53 -15.57 24.59
C ARG A 85 -28.08 -16.88 23.96
N LYS A 86 -28.98 -17.48 23.18
CA LYS A 86 -28.65 -18.68 22.38
C LYS A 86 -27.53 -18.41 21.37
N GLN A 87 -27.44 -17.20 20.85
CA GLN A 87 -26.38 -16.77 19.93
C GLN A 87 -25.45 -15.78 20.61
N ARG A 88 -24.16 -15.93 20.37
CA ARG A 88 -23.11 -15.04 20.86
C ARG A 88 -22.59 -14.20 19.70
N HIS A 89 -22.78 -12.91 19.79
CA HIS A 89 -22.28 -11.96 18.80
C HIS A 89 -21.20 -11.10 19.41
N ALA A 90 -20.15 -10.84 18.67
CA ALA A 90 -19.09 -9.92 19.06
C ALA A 90 -18.56 -9.16 17.83
N ALA A 91 -17.82 -8.10 18.08
CA ALA A 91 -17.22 -7.33 17.01
C ALA A 91 -15.77 -7.00 17.32
N ALA A 92 -14.97 -6.83 16.29
CA ALA A 92 -13.63 -6.27 16.38
C ALA A 92 -13.52 -5.05 15.46
N SER A 93 -12.92 -3.98 16.00
CA SER A 93 -12.57 -2.79 15.23
C SER A 93 -11.07 -2.69 15.07
N ALA A 94 -10.61 -2.32 13.90
CA ALA A 94 -9.23 -1.98 13.61
C ALA A 94 -9.17 -0.63 12.90
N PHE A 95 -8.31 0.26 13.39
CA PHE A 95 -8.12 1.61 12.87
C PHE A 95 -6.69 1.75 12.38
N GLY A 96 -6.54 1.99 11.08
CA GLY A 96 -5.24 2.15 10.44
C GLY A 96 -4.76 3.59 10.44
N PHE A 97 -3.45 3.78 10.41
CA PHE A 97 -2.87 5.08 10.13
C PHE A 97 -3.35 5.57 8.76
N GLY A 98 -3.85 6.80 8.71
CA GLY A 98 -4.39 7.39 7.49
C GLY A 98 -5.91 7.24 7.34
N GLY A 99 -6.63 6.70 8.35
CA GLY A 99 -8.09 6.71 8.40
C GLY A 99 -8.77 5.48 7.78
N THR A 100 -8.03 4.48 7.33
CA THR A 100 -8.61 3.19 6.90
C THR A 100 -9.08 2.42 8.13
N ASN A 101 -10.38 2.24 8.25
CA ASN A 101 -11.00 1.59 9.39
C ASN A 101 -11.75 0.33 8.94
N ALA A 102 -11.70 -0.70 9.77
CA ALA A 102 -12.46 -1.94 9.57
C ALA A 102 -13.25 -2.29 10.84
N HIS A 103 -14.47 -2.76 10.65
CA HIS A 103 -15.32 -3.28 11.70
C HIS A 103 -15.89 -4.62 11.26
N ILE A 104 -15.63 -5.67 12.02
CA ILE A 104 -15.98 -7.04 11.67
C ILE A 104 -16.87 -7.61 12.75
N LEU A 105 -18.00 -8.21 12.35
CA LEU A 105 -18.91 -8.92 13.22
C LEU A 105 -18.59 -10.42 13.20
N PHE A 106 -18.71 -11.07 14.36
CA PHE A 106 -18.46 -12.48 14.56
C PHE A 106 -19.64 -13.12 15.28
N ASP A 107 -19.99 -14.31 14.83
CA ASP A 107 -20.93 -15.20 15.49
C ASP A 107 -20.25 -16.49 15.95
N ARG A 108 -20.76 -17.08 17.03
CA ARG A 108 -20.38 -18.43 17.38
C ARG A 108 -21.07 -19.40 16.40
N HIS A 109 -20.28 -20.19 15.68
CA HIS A 109 -20.82 -21.35 14.99
C HIS A 109 -21.27 -22.41 16.02
N ALA A 110 -22.57 -22.66 16.12
CA ALA A 110 -23.12 -23.76 16.95
C ALA A 110 -23.35 -24.99 16.06
N GLU A 111 -22.77 -26.12 16.42
CA GLU A 111 -22.97 -27.37 15.71
C GLU A 111 -24.44 -27.84 15.71
N GLU A 112 -25.32 -27.24 16.52
CA GLU A 112 -26.75 -27.56 16.65
C GLU A 112 -27.65 -26.86 15.61
N PHE A 113 -27.14 -26.12 14.62
CA PHE A 113 -27.94 -25.77 13.46
C PHE A 113 -28.02 -26.96 12.50
N GLY A 114 -28.59 -28.06 13.01
CA GLY A 114 -29.19 -29.07 12.16
C GLY A 114 -30.22 -28.39 11.26
N GLU A 115 -30.04 -28.55 9.96
CA GLU A 115 -31.04 -28.34 8.93
C GLU A 115 -31.73 -26.96 8.86
N LYS A 116 -30.96 -25.90 8.71
CA LYS A 116 -31.20 -24.91 7.69
C LYS A 116 -29.89 -24.69 6.93
N THR A 117 -29.51 -25.63 6.13
CA THR A 117 -29.03 -25.32 4.82
C THR A 117 -30.18 -24.59 4.11
N ASP A 118 -30.48 -23.34 4.47
CA ASP A 118 -30.84 -22.43 3.43
C ASP A 118 -29.73 -22.64 2.42
N GLN A 119 -30.10 -23.26 1.31
CA GLN A 119 -29.22 -23.38 0.18
C GLN A 119 -28.43 -22.10 0.13
N ILE A 120 -27.12 -22.20 0.47
CA ILE A 120 -26.19 -21.22 -0.02
C ILE A 120 -26.52 -21.28 -1.50
N SER A 121 -27.39 -20.40 -1.94
CA SER A 121 -27.61 -20.17 -3.36
C SER A 121 -26.20 -20.07 -3.86
N GLU A 122 -25.81 -21.01 -4.73
CA GLU A 122 -24.51 -20.92 -5.39
C GLU A 122 -24.35 -19.44 -5.69
N PRO A 123 -23.24 -18.81 -5.28
CA PRO A 123 -23.08 -17.39 -5.51
C PRO A 123 -23.47 -17.25 -6.98
N ARG A 124 -24.61 -16.57 -7.26
CA ARG A 124 -24.95 -16.22 -8.61
C ARG A 124 -23.66 -15.69 -9.15
N VAL A 125 -23.08 -16.34 -10.13
CA VAL A 125 -21.99 -15.78 -10.92
C VAL A 125 -22.63 -14.60 -11.62
N GLU A 126 -22.87 -13.54 -10.86
CA GLU A 126 -23.18 -12.25 -11.46
C GLU A 126 -21.97 -11.98 -12.32
N LYS A 127 -22.19 -11.82 -13.61
CA LYS A 127 -21.15 -11.49 -14.57
C LYS A 127 -20.30 -10.40 -13.93
N THR A 128 -19.02 -10.67 -13.77
CA THR A 128 -18.10 -9.71 -13.19
C THR A 128 -18.27 -8.39 -13.93
N PRO A 129 -18.53 -7.28 -13.26
CA PRO A 129 -18.83 -6.03 -13.96
C PRO A 129 -17.65 -5.60 -14.80
N GLN A 130 -17.90 -5.24 -16.04
CA GLN A 130 -16.92 -4.58 -16.88
C GLN A 130 -16.51 -3.26 -16.25
N MET A 131 -15.22 -2.97 -16.25
CA MET A 131 -14.67 -1.76 -15.64
C MET A 131 -14.26 -0.75 -16.71
N ALA A 132 -14.90 0.41 -16.73
CA ALA A 132 -14.50 1.52 -17.57
C ALA A 132 -13.35 2.31 -16.94
N ILE A 133 -12.34 2.65 -17.72
CA ILE A 133 -11.30 3.61 -17.35
C ILE A 133 -11.82 5.00 -17.72
N ILE A 134 -12.12 5.82 -16.71
CA ILE A 134 -12.72 7.14 -16.87
C ILE A 134 -11.73 8.30 -16.65
N GLY A 135 -10.51 7.99 -16.28
CA GLY A 135 -9.40 8.91 -16.16
C GLY A 135 -8.08 8.15 -16.10
N MET A 136 -7.04 8.70 -16.69
CA MET A 136 -5.73 8.08 -16.72
C MET A 136 -4.63 9.14 -16.80
N GLU A 137 -3.53 8.95 -16.07
CA GLU A 137 -2.35 9.81 -16.15
C GLU A 137 -1.10 9.06 -15.69
N CYS A 138 0.05 9.50 -16.18
CA CYS A 138 1.33 8.89 -15.80
C CYS A 138 2.50 9.87 -15.93
N ILE A 139 3.55 9.57 -15.18
CA ILE A 139 4.89 10.14 -15.32
C ILE A 139 5.85 8.95 -15.30
N PHE A 140 6.44 8.61 -16.44
CA PHE A 140 7.34 7.47 -16.58
C PHE A 140 8.68 7.91 -17.18
N GLY A 141 9.77 7.61 -16.46
CA GLY A 141 11.08 8.08 -16.87
C GLY A 141 11.10 9.61 -17.05
N PRO A 142 11.70 10.13 -18.12
CA PRO A 142 11.70 11.57 -18.35
C PRO A 142 10.37 12.13 -18.89
N CYS A 143 9.40 11.26 -19.24
CA CYS A 143 8.13 11.67 -19.83
C CYS A 143 7.12 12.12 -18.76
N ASN A 144 6.69 13.38 -18.84
CA ASN A 144 5.79 14.01 -17.89
C ASN A 144 4.35 14.08 -18.45
N GLY A 145 3.67 12.94 -18.46
CA GLY A 145 2.26 12.83 -18.86
C GLY A 145 2.02 12.03 -20.13
N LEU A 146 0.75 11.73 -20.39
CA LEU A 146 0.30 10.86 -21.48
C LEU A 146 0.77 11.31 -22.86
N ASN A 147 0.80 12.61 -23.12
CA ASN A 147 1.18 13.14 -24.45
C ASN A 147 2.65 12.85 -24.76
N GLU A 148 3.55 13.00 -23.79
CA GLU A 148 4.98 12.72 -24.01
C GLU A 148 5.23 11.24 -24.14
N ILE A 149 4.53 10.40 -23.35
CA ILE A 149 4.57 8.93 -23.49
C ILE A 149 4.08 8.53 -24.87
N TYR A 150 2.94 9.05 -25.31
CA TYR A 150 2.39 8.78 -26.63
C TYR A 150 3.41 9.10 -27.74
N GLN A 151 4.00 10.29 -27.69
CA GLN A 151 5.02 10.69 -28.68
C GLN A 151 6.24 9.74 -28.65
N THR A 152 6.75 9.44 -27.45
CA THR A 152 7.91 8.57 -27.27
C THR A 152 7.67 7.18 -27.86
N ILE A 153 6.49 6.59 -27.58
CA ILE A 153 6.13 5.26 -28.10
C ILE A 153 5.94 5.31 -29.63
N TYR A 154 5.21 6.31 -30.13
CA TYR A 154 4.89 6.42 -31.54
C TYR A 154 6.10 6.69 -32.43
N GLU A 155 7.06 7.47 -31.92
CA GLU A 155 8.32 7.76 -32.60
C GLU A 155 9.38 6.67 -32.39
N GLY A 156 9.12 5.67 -31.54
CA GLY A 156 10.06 4.61 -31.21
C GLY A 156 11.34 5.12 -30.51
N ARG A 157 11.21 6.22 -29.75
CA ARG A 157 12.35 6.79 -29.03
C ARG A 157 12.71 5.93 -27.81
N SER A 158 14.01 5.87 -27.51
CA SER A 158 14.51 5.27 -26.28
C SER A 158 14.82 6.36 -25.28
N GLU A 159 14.13 6.33 -24.15
CA GLU A 159 14.36 7.25 -23.03
C GLU A 159 15.36 6.67 -21.99
N ARG A 160 16.24 5.81 -22.46
CA ARG A 160 17.31 5.22 -21.65
C ARG A 160 18.46 6.22 -21.50
N ILE A 161 18.73 6.64 -20.27
CA ILE A 161 19.78 7.57 -19.90
C ILE A 161 20.65 7.01 -18.77
N ASP A 162 21.84 7.57 -18.59
CA ASP A 162 22.68 7.27 -17.43
C ASP A 162 22.04 7.81 -16.15
N LEU A 163 22.17 7.10 -15.05
CA LEU A 163 21.66 7.58 -13.76
C LEU A 163 22.36 8.88 -13.37
N PRO A 164 21.60 9.95 -13.10
CA PRO A 164 22.17 11.24 -12.75
C PRO A 164 23.10 11.16 -11.53
N SER A 165 24.30 11.74 -11.63
CA SER A 165 25.37 11.64 -10.61
C SER A 165 24.91 12.09 -9.21
N HIS A 166 24.07 13.13 -9.13
CA HIS A 166 23.53 13.62 -7.84
C HIS A 166 22.66 12.59 -7.11
N ARG A 167 22.12 11.59 -7.81
CA ARG A 167 21.32 10.49 -7.23
C ARG A 167 22.19 9.39 -6.64
N TRP A 168 23.39 9.21 -7.14
CA TRP A 168 24.35 8.22 -6.68
C TRP A 168 25.03 8.56 -5.37
N LYS A 169 25.09 9.83 -5.00
CA LYS A 169 25.67 10.33 -3.74
C LYS A 169 27.09 9.83 -3.48
N GLY A 170 27.91 9.72 -4.51
CA GLY A 170 29.31 9.29 -4.47
C GLY A 170 29.54 7.78 -4.62
N PHE A 171 28.49 6.95 -4.69
CA PHE A 171 28.63 5.52 -4.93
C PHE A 171 29.20 5.21 -6.32
N GLU A 172 29.00 6.09 -7.29
CA GLU A 172 29.55 6.00 -8.66
C GLU A 172 31.09 6.01 -8.69
N LEU A 173 31.72 6.49 -7.63
CA LEU A 173 33.18 6.52 -7.48
C LEU A 173 33.75 5.26 -6.86
N ASN A 174 32.91 4.30 -6.46
CA ASN A 174 33.34 3.07 -5.83
C ASN A 174 33.34 1.88 -6.81
N ASP A 175 34.41 1.74 -7.58
CA ASP A 175 34.58 0.70 -8.57
C ASP A 175 34.47 -0.74 -8.00
N GLU A 176 34.87 -0.94 -6.76
CA GLU A 176 34.77 -2.24 -6.10
C GLU A 176 33.32 -2.60 -5.82
N LEU A 177 32.55 -1.65 -5.30
CA LEU A 177 31.11 -1.81 -5.04
C LEU A 177 30.36 -2.06 -6.37
N LEU A 178 30.60 -1.25 -7.38
CA LEU A 178 29.95 -1.38 -8.69
C LEU A 178 30.25 -2.75 -9.35
N ARG A 179 31.51 -3.20 -9.28
CA ARG A 179 31.87 -4.53 -9.78
C ARG A 179 31.23 -5.66 -8.99
N HIS A 180 31.16 -5.53 -7.67
CA HIS A 180 30.50 -6.53 -6.80
C HIS A 180 29.03 -6.74 -7.20
N TYR A 181 28.33 -5.65 -7.54
CA TYR A 181 26.94 -5.69 -7.97
C TYR A 181 26.74 -5.88 -9.49
N GLY A 182 27.81 -6.13 -10.25
CA GLY A 182 27.73 -6.47 -11.66
C GLY A 182 27.55 -5.31 -12.64
N TYR A 183 27.83 -4.07 -12.19
CA TYR A 183 27.82 -2.90 -13.09
C TYR A 183 29.10 -2.70 -13.89
N GLY A 184 30.19 -3.35 -13.48
CA GLY A 184 31.51 -3.12 -14.09
C GLY A 184 31.98 -1.68 -13.90
N ASN A 185 32.43 -1.03 -14.98
CA ASN A 185 32.85 0.36 -14.96
C ASN A 185 31.83 1.27 -15.68
N GLN A 186 30.59 0.84 -15.81
CA GLN A 186 29.55 1.59 -16.53
C GLN A 186 28.53 2.15 -15.54
N SER A 187 28.11 3.39 -15.77
CA SER A 187 26.96 3.97 -15.06
C SER A 187 25.71 3.15 -15.38
N PRO A 188 24.86 2.87 -14.39
CA PRO A 188 23.58 2.23 -14.64
C PRO A 188 22.73 3.07 -15.57
N GLN A 189 22.20 2.42 -16.59
CA GLN A 189 21.30 3.05 -17.55
C GLN A 189 19.87 2.61 -17.30
N GLY A 190 18.93 3.54 -17.44
CA GLY A 190 17.51 3.28 -17.24
C GLY A 190 16.61 4.42 -17.70
N GLY A 191 15.30 4.19 -17.58
CA GLY A 191 14.29 5.22 -17.74
C GLY A 191 14.10 5.98 -16.42
N TRP A 192 15.01 6.92 -16.13
CA TRP A 192 15.01 7.63 -14.86
C TRP A 192 14.11 8.87 -14.92
N LEU A 193 13.42 9.13 -13.82
CA LEU A 193 12.65 10.36 -13.67
C LEU A 193 13.56 11.58 -13.77
N SER A 194 13.11 12.55 -14.55
CA SER A 194 13.61 13.91 -14.46
C SER A 194 13.04 14.63 -13.22
N ASP A 195 13.52 15.83 -12.97
CA ASP A 195 12.95 16.69 -11.92
C ASP A 195 11.49 16.98 -12.24
N PHE A 196 10.62 16.85 -11.26
CA PHE A 196 9.22 17.21 -11.36
C PHE A 196 8.86 18.26 -10.30
N SER A 197 7.98 19.15 -10.66
CA SER A 197 7.47 20.19 -9.76
C SER A 197 6.11 19.77 -9.20
N ILE A 198 5.84 20.18 -7.97
CA ILE A 198 4.59 19.90 -7.28
C ILE A 198 3.95 21.19 -6.77
N ASP A 199 2.64 21.29 -6.88
CA ASP A 199 1.87 22.41 -6.33
C ASP A 199 1.61 22.20 -4.83
N PHE A 200 2.45 22.79 -3.99
CA PHE A 200 2.31 22.70 -2.53
C PHE A 200 0.97 23.23 -2.00
N LEU A 201 0.42 24.25 -2.65
CA LEU A 201 -0.88 24.83 -2.24
C LEU A 201 -2.02 23.87 -2.59
N ARG A 202 -2.02 23.31 -3.79
CA ARG A 202 -3.01 22.32 -4.22
C ARG A 202 -3.03 21.10 -3.29
N PHE A 203 -1.87 20.58 -2.96
CA PHE A 203 -1.75 19.37 -2.14
C PHE A 203 -1.75 19.64 -0.63
N ARG A 204 -1.96 20.88 -0.23
CA ARG A 204 -1.98 21.29 1.20
C ARG A 204 -0.72 20.86 1.94
N LEU A 205 0.42 20.88 1.27
CA LEU A 205 1.71 20.53 1.83
C LEU A 205 2.38 21.78 2.39
N GLN A 206 2.98 21.66 3.58
CA GLN A 206 3.80 22.75 4.10
C GLN A 206 5.16 22.76 3.38
N PRO A 207 5.59 23.88 2.79
CA PRO A 207 6.87 24.00 2.12
C PRO A 207 8.00 24.10 3.14
N ASN A 208 8.15 23.10 4.00
CA ASN A 208 9.23 23.06 4.98
C ASN A 208 10.34 22.13 4.44
N PRO A 209 11.56 22.63 4.20
CA PRO A 209 12.67 21.81 3.73
C PRO A 209 13.01 20.64 4.65
N LYS A 210 12.63 20.73 5.93
CA LYS A 210 12.84 19.66 6.92
C LYS A 210 11.75 18.59 6.90
N ASP A 211 10.54 18.90 6.41
CA ASP A 211 9.41 17.95 6.31
C ASP A 211 9.36 17.35 4.90
N ARG A 212 10.46 16.75 4.47
CA ARG A 212 10.55 16.12 3.15
C ARG A 212 9.65 14.89 3.09
N LEU A 213 8.59 14.98 2.30
CA LEU A 213 7.85 13.79 1.89
C LEU A 213 8.72 12.97 0.93
N ILE A 214 8.58 11.66 0.99
CA ILE A 214 9.29 10.81 0.02
C ILE A 214 8.76 11.08 -1.40
N PRO A 215 9.65 11.04 -2.40
CA PRO A 215 9.28 11.34 -3.79
C PRO A 215 8.10 10.51 -4.31
N GLN A 216 8.00 9.26 -3.89
CA GLN A 216 6.88 8.37 -4.23
C GLN A 216 5.51 8.96 -3.85
N GLN A 217 5.39 9.54 -2.65
CA GLN A 217 4.13 10.18 -2.23
C GLN A 217 3.78 11.38 -3.10
N LEU A 218 4.78 12.22 -3.41
CA LEU A 218 4.58 13.42 -4.21
C LEU A 218 4.15 13.06 -5.63
N LEU A 219 4.84 12.10 -6.23
CA LEU A 219 4.57 11.63 -7.57
C LEU A 219 3.18 10.98 -7.67
N THR A 220 2.82 10.14 -6.70
CA THR A 220 1.52 9.46 -6.63
C THR A 220 0.38 10.47 -6.49
N LEU A 221 0.55 11.51 -5.65
CA LEU A 221 -0.42 12.60 -5.52
C LEU A 221 -0.63 13.33 -6.85
N GLU A 222 0.46 13.68 -7.54
CA GLU A 222 0.41 14.43 -8.79
C GLU A 222 -0.33 13.65 -9.88
N VAL A 223 0.07 12.41 -10.15
CA VAL A 223 -0.56 11.60 -11.20
C VAL A 223 -2.01 11.25 -10.87
N SER A 224 -2.33 11.05 -9.60
CA SER A 224 -3.71 10.76 -9.18
C SER A 224 -4.62 11.98 -9.31
N ASP A 225 -4.16 13.16 -8.91
CA ASP A 225 -4.93 14.40 -9.05
C ASP A 225 -5.18 14.74 -10.54
N ARG A 226 -4.16 14.57 -11.40
CA ARG A 226 -4.32 14.76 -12.85
C ARG A 226 -5.30 13.78 -13.48
N ALA A 227 -5.25 12.49 -13.11
CA ALA A 227 -6.18 11.49 -13.60
C ALA A 227 -7.63 11.75 -13.14
N LEU A 228 -7.80 12.11 -11.86
CA LEU A 228 -9.11 12.42 -11.28
C LEU A 228 -9.76 13.64 -11.92
N ARG A 229 -9.01 14.66 -12.30
CA ARG A 229 -9.51 15.85 -12.99
C ARG A 229 -10.06 15.56 -14.39
N GLN A 230 -9.76 14.42 -14.98
CA GLN A 230 -10.31 14.01 -16.27
C GLN A 230 -11.67 13.34 -16.12
N SER A 231 -12.01 12.85 -14.92
CA SER A 231 -13.27 12.18 -14.60
C SER A 231 -14.34 13.18 -14.18
N THR A 232 -15.60 12.72 -14.08
CA THR A 232 -16.73 13.49 -13.55
C THR A 232 -16.84 13.41 -12.02
N LEU A 233 -15.93 12.72 -11.35
CA LEU A 233 -15.95 12.53 -9.89
C LEU A 233 -15.81 13.85 -9.13
N LYS A 234 -16.47 13.93 -7.98
CA LYS A 234 -16.53 15.10 -7.13
C LYS A 234 -16.05 14.78 -5.71
N GLU A 235 -15.66 15.81 -5.01
CA GLU A 235 -15.36 15.73 -3.57
C GLU A 235 -16.58 15.18 -2.80
N GLY A 236 -16.32 14.39 -1.74
CA GLY A 236 -17.35 13.80 -0.88
C GLY A 236 -17.97 12.48 -1.39
N GLN A 237 -17.63 12.01 -2.59
CA GLN A 237 -18.15 10.75 -3.12
C GLN A 237 -17.49 9.52 -2.45
N ASN A 238 -18.20 8.39 -2.54
CA ASN A 238 -17.70 7.12 -2.00
C ASN A 238 -16.77 6.43 -3.01
N VAL A 239 -15.54 6.93 -3.12
CA VAL A 239 -14.49 6.44 -4.03
C VAL A 239 -13.41 5.74 -3.24
N ALA A 240 -13.05 4.52 -3.65
CA ALA A 240 -11.92 3.81 -3.07
C ALA A 240 -10.60 4.28 -3.69
N VAL A 241 -9.52 4.25 -2.89
CA VAL A 241 -8.17 4.59 -3.34
C VAL A 241 -7.21 3.45 -3.03
N LEU A 242 -6.68 2.83 -4.06
CA LEU A 242 -5.71 1.74 -3.97
C LEU A 242 -4.37 2.21 -4.52
N VAL A 243 -3.30 2.06 -3.73
CA VAL A 243 -1.94 2.38 -4.17
C VAL A 243 -1.11 1.10 -4.23
N ALA A 244 -0.69 0.72 -5.43
CA ALA A 244 0.20 -0.39 -5.67
C ALA A 244 1.66 0.09 -5.55
N MET A 245 2.41 -0.43 -4.59
CA MET A 245 3.80 -0.03 -4.35
C MET A 245 4.58 -1.07 -3.56
N GLU A 246 5.88 -1.04 -3.72
CA GLU A 246 6.82 -1.75 -2.87
C GLU A 246 7.37 -0.85 -1.74
N THR A 247 7.99 -1.48 -0.75
CA THR A 247 8.64 -0.75 0.35
C THR A 247 9.81 0.07 -0.17
N GLU A 248 9.85 1.36 0.18
CA GLU A 248 10.98 2.22 -0.14
C GLU A 248 12.23 1.82 0.65
N LEU A 249 13.28 1.42 -0.07
CA LEU A 249 14.51 0.92 0.56
C LEU A 249 15.38 2.01 1.19
N GLU A 250 15.18 3.30 0.88
CA GLU A 250 15.84 4.40 1.60
C GLU A 250 15.61 4.32 3.12
N LEU A 251 14.50 3.71 3.55
CA LEU A 251 14.24 3.44 4.96
C LEU A 251 15.38 2.66 5.62
N HIS A 252 16.10 1.83 4.88
CA HIS A 252 17.24 1.07 5.41
C HIS A 252 18.42 1.93 5.86
N ARG A 253 18.51 3.20 5.40
CA ARG A 253 19.53 4.15 5.90
C ARG A 253 19.36 4.41 7.40
N PHE A 254 18.14 4.35 7.93
CA PHE A 254 17.91 4.42 9.38
C PHE A 254 18.55 3.26 10.11
N ARG A 255 18.47 2.04 9.56
CA ARG A 255 19.14 0.88 10.12
C ARG A 255 20.65 1.08 10.19
N GLY A 256 21.23 1.71 9.15
CA GLY A 256 22.64 2.07 9.15
C GLY A 256 23.02 2.94 10.34
N ARG A 257 22.17 3.90 10.72
CA ARG A 257 22.43 4.75 11.91
C ARG A 257 22.38 3.98 13.23
N VAL A 258 21.48 3.01 13.37
CA VAL A 258 21.31 2.25 14.62
C VAL A 258 22.53 1.37 14.91
N ASN A 259 23.09 0.72 13.90
CA ASN A 259 24.20 -0.22 14.06
C ASN A 259 25.57 0.42 13.77
N LEU A 260 25.61 1.71 13.48
CA LEU A 260 26.80 2.40 13.00
C LEU A 260 27.93 2.38 14.02
N GLU A 261 27.62 2.56 15.31
CA GLU A 261 28.62 2.60 16.38
C GLU A 261 29.35 1.26 16.48
N GLU A 262 28.63 0.15 16.50
CA GLU A 262 29.18 -1.19 16.53
C GLU A 262 30.03 -1.50 15.28
N GLN A 263 29.55 -1.07 14.10
CA GLN A 263 30.28 -1.25 12.84
C GLN A 263 31.57 -0.43 12.82
N LEU A 264 31.51 0.81 13.30
CA LEU A 264 32.66 1.69 13.37
C LEU A 264 33.71 1.12 14.34
N GLU A 265 33.31 0.71 15.53
CA GLU A 265 34.16 0.05 16.52
C GLU A 265 34.86 -1.21 15.95
N THR A 266 34.05 -2.03 15.27
CA THR A 266 34.57 -3.24 14.64
C THR A 266 35.60 -2.90 13.56
N SER A 267 35.37 -1.86 12.78
CA SER A 267 36.24 -1.41 11.69
C SER A 267 37.55 -0.82 12.25
N LEU A 268 37.45 0.02 13.27
CA LEU A 268 38.63 0.59 13.97
C LEU A 268 39.52 -0.52 14.57
N ASN A 269 38.90 -1.47 15.27
CA ASN A 269 39.60 -2.61 15.85
C ASN A 269 40.30 -3.47 14.80
N ARG A 270 39.66 -3.74 13.66
CA ARG A 270 40.26 -4.51 12.55
C ARG A 270 41.47 -3.81 11.95
N GLN A 271 41.46 -2.49 11.92
CA GLN A 271 42.54 -1.68 11.39
C GLN A 271 43.63 -1.34 12.47
N GLY A 272 43.43 -1.78 13.70
CA GLY A 272 44.34 -1.47 14.81
C GLY A 272 44.38 0.02 15.19
N ILE A 273 43.30 0.77 14.88
CA ILE A 273 43.22 2.19 15.19
C ILE A 273 42.61 2.37 16.58
N SER A 274 43.34 3.03 17.46
CA SER A 274 42.88 3.39 18.80
C SER A 274 42.60 4.88 18.85
N LEU A 275 41.36 5.27 19.17
CA LEU A 275 40.94 6.65 19.37
C LEU A 275 40.61 6.90 20.84
N SER A 276 40.82 8.13 21.30
CA SER A 276 40.32 8.60 22.59
C SER A 276 38.78 8.61 22.60
N GLY A 277 38.20 8.73 23.78
CA GLY A 277 36.73 8.79 23.90
C GLY A 277 36.10 9.99 23.16
N GLU A 278 36.78 11.15 23.17
CA GLU A 278 36.32 12.36 22.48
C GLU A 278 36.45 12.22 20.98
N GLU A 279 37.58 11.77 20.45
CA GLU A 279 37.78 11.52 19.01
C GLU A 279 36.78 10.50 18.45
N ARG A 280 36.45 9.48 19.25
CA ARG A 280 35.49 8.46 18.92
C ARG A 280 34.07 9.01 18.80
N GLN A 281 33.66 9.86 19.76
CA GLN A 281 32.35 10.52 19.73
C GLN A 281 32.24 11.51 18.56
N GLU A 282 33.30 12.26 18.29
CA GLU A 282 33.36 13.18 17.16
C GLU A 282 33.25 12.42 15.83
N LEU A 283 34.06 11.38 15.64
CA LEU A 283 34.02 10.51 14.45
C LEU A 283 32.62 9.89 14.27
N PHE A 284 32.03 9.37 15.33
CA PHE A 284 30.70 8.79 15.29
C PHE A 284 29.64 9.82 14.90
N GLY A 285 29.71 11.03 15.45
CA GLY A 285 28.81 12.13 15.08
C GLY A 285 28.90 12.47 13.60
N ILE A 286 30.12 12.67 13.07
CA ILE A 286 30.36 13.00 11.67
C ILE A 286 29.83 11.88 10.76
N VAL A 287 30.17 10.63 11.01
CA VAL A 287 29.76 9.51 10.14
C VAL A 287 28.25 9.30 10.21
N LYS A 288 27.67 9.42 11.40
CA LYS A 288 26.23 9.31 11.60
C LYS A 288 25.44 10.34 10.78
N ASP A 289 25.86 11.58 10.81
CA ASP A 289 25.16 12.67 10.12
C ASP A 289 25.46 12.72 8.62
N SER A 290 26.61 12.15 8.18
CA SER A 290 26.92 11.97 6.76
C SER A 290 26.08 10.88 6.10
N LEU A 291 25.66 9.85 6.85
CA LEU A 291 24.76 8.81 6.33
C LEU A 291 23.35 9.35 6.11
N MET A 292 22.81 10.02 7.10
CA MET A 292 21.48 10.62 7.06
C MET A 292 21.27 11.55 8.24
N GLU A 293 20.74 12.74 8.01
CA GLU A 293 20.32 13.64 9.07
C GLU A 293 19.23 12.98 9.95
N ALA A 294 19.12 13.45 11.20
CA ALA A 294 18.06 12.99 12.09
C ALA A 294 16.67 13.30 11.48
N VAL A 295 15.84 12.27 11.39
CA VAL A 295 14.53 12.38 10.73
C VAL A 295 13.50 12.97 11.68
N PRO A 296 12.86 14.08 11.33
CA PRO A 296 11.74 14.62 12.09
C PRO A 296 10.53 13.67 12.02
N VAL A 297 9.67 13.73 13.04
CA VAL A 297 8.49 12.86 13.19
C VAL A 297 7.60 12.87 11.93
N ASN A 298 7.43 14.02 11.30
CA ASN A 298 6.60 14.17 10.10
C ASN A 298 7.20 13.44 8.89
N GLN A 299 8.52 13.43 8.76
CA GLN A 299 9.19 12.69 7.71
C GLN A 299 9.10 11.18 7.94
N PHE A 300 9.18 10.74 9.21
CA PHE A 300 8.99 9.33 9.54
C PHE A 300 7.62 8.81 9.10
N SER A 301 6.56 9.61 9.32
CA SER A 301 5.22 9.24 8.88
C SER A 301 5.12 9.11 7.34
N SER A 302 5.98 9.79 6.58
CA SER A 302 5.97 9.72 5.12
C SER A 302 6.40 8.35 4.58
N PHE A 303 7.16 7.56 5.34
CA PHE A 303 7.54 6.19 4.97
C PHE A 303 6.43 5.15 5.21
N ILE A 304 5.32 5.55 5.82
CA ILE A 304 4.18 4.65 6.02
C ILE A 304 3.39 4.58 4.70
N GLY A 305 3.52 3.48 3.97
CA GLY A 305 2.95 3.33 2.63
C GLY A 305 1.46 3.64 2.56
N ASN A 306 0.66 3.23 3.55
CA ASN A 306 -0.79 3.47 3.57
C ASN A 306 -1.18 4.95 3.60
N ILE A 307 -0.31 5.83 4.08
CA ILE A 307 -0.56 7.28 4.09
C ILE A 307 -0.69 7.84 2.67
N MET A 308 -0.07 7.24 1.66
CA MET A 308 -0.21 7.67 0.27
C MET A 308 -1.65 7.56 -0.22
N ALA A 309 -2.29 6.41 -0.02
CA ALA A 309 -3.69 6.22 -0.38
C ALA A 309 -4.61 7.19 0.39
N SER A 310 -4.38 7.34 1.69
CA SER A 310 -5.16 8.23 2.54
C SER A 310 -5.00 9.72 2.19
N ARG A 311 -3.82 10.15 1.72
CA ARG A 311 -3.61 11.53 1.26
C ARG A 311 -4.39 11.84 -0.01
N ILE A 312 -4.44 10.91 -0.97
CA ILE A 312 -5.26 11.06 -2.17
C ILE A 312 -6.74 11.15 -1.78
N SER A 313 -7.19 10.22 -0.93
CA SER A 313 -8.56 10.21 -0.41
C SER A 313 -8.90 11.52 0.31
N SER A 314 -8.03 11.99 1.20
CA SER A 314 -8.22 13.25 1.94
C SER A 314 -8.18 14.50 1.06
N LEU A 315 -7.40 14.50 -0.03
CA LEU A 315 -7.31 15.62 -0.96
C LEU A 315 -8.64 15.87 -1.68
N TRP A 316 -9.34 14.79 -2.02
CA TRP A 316 -10.62 14.78 -2.74
C TRP A 316 -11.82 14.52 -1.81
N ASP A 317 -11.61 14.49 -0.49
CA ASP A 317 -12.65 14.19 0.51
C ASP A 317 -13.44 12.90 0.21
N PHE A 318 -12.75 11.88 -0.30
CA PHE A 318 -13.37 10.60 -0.61
C PHE A 318 -13.69 9.78 0.64
N ASN A 319 -14.84 9.12 0.65
CA ASN A 319 -15.34 8.36 1.81
C ASN A 319 -15.15 6.84 1.67
N GLY A 320 -14.62 6.36 0.55
CA GLY A 320 -14.35 4.95 0.32
C GLY A 320 -13.07 4.44 1.01
N PRO A 321 -12.84 3.11 0.95
CA PRO A 321 -11.62 2.52 1.49
C PRO A 321 -10.37 3.06 0.79
N ALA A 322 -9.31 3.33 1.59
CA ALA A 322 -8.04 3.84 1.07
C ALA A 322 -6.88 3.04 1.67
N PHE A 323 -6.17 2.25 0.86
CA PHE A 323 -5.07 1.40 1.34
C PHE A 323 -4.05 1.06 0.25
N THR A 324 -2.90 0.58 0.70
CA THR A 324 -1.79 0.18 -0.16
C THR A 324 -1.76 -1.32 -0.35
N ILE A 325 -1.44 -1.75 -1.56
CA ILE A 325 -1.24 -3.15 -1.94
C ILE A 325 0.22 -3.34 -2.32
N SER A 326 0.88 -4.31 -1.69
CA SER A 326 2.25 -4.72 -2.01
C SER A 326 2.27 -6.21 -2.31
N SER A 327 2.62 -6.56 -3.52
CA SER A 327 2.69 -7.93 -4.06
C SER A 327 3.74 -8.03 -5.16
N GLU A 328 4.88 -7.40 -4.95
CA GLU A 328 5.98 -7.33 -5.93
C GLU A 328 5.46 -6.86 -7.31
N GLU A 329 5.89 -7.50 -8.40
CA GLU A 329 5.46 -7.14 -9.76
C GLU A 329 3.95 -7.32 -9.99
N ASN A 330 3.25 -8.08 -9.15
CA ASN A 330 1.82 -8.31 -9.26
C ASN A 330 0.95 -7.26 -8.53
N SER A 331 1.56 -6.23 -7.94
CA SER A 331 0.82 -5.25 -7.10
C SER A 331 -0.32 -4.57 -7.87
N VAL A 332 -0.11 -4.19 -9.13
CA VAL A 332 -1.16 -3.58 -9.97
C VAL A 332 -2.27 -4.58 -10.30
N ALA A 333 -1.93 -5.81 -10.69
CA ALA A 333 -2.92 -6.84 -10.97
C ALA A 333 -3.82 -7.10 -9.74
N ARG A 334 -3.23 -7.17 -8.55
CA ARG A 334 -3.97 -7.33 -7.29
C ARG A 334 -4.84 -6.11 -6.95
N ALA A 335 -4.38 -4.92 -7.28
CA ALA A 335 -5.19 -3.71 -7.11
C ALA A 335 -6.39 -3.70 -8.05
N LEU A 336 -6.22 -4.15 -9.30
CA LEU A 336 -7.32 -4.29 -10.26
C LEU A 336 -8.33 -5.38 -9.84
N GLU A 337 -7.88 -6.56 -9.39
CA GLU A 337 -8.77 -7.59 -8.84
C GLU A 337 -9.57 -7.07 -7.64
N THR A 338 -8.91 -6.35 -6.74
CA THR A 338 -9.59 -5.72 -5.58
C THR A 338 -10.61 -4.68 -6.04
N SER A 339 -10.28 -3.89 -7.06
CA SER A 339 -11.18 -2.90 -7.65
C SER A 339 -12.44 -3.54 -8.22
N GLN A 340 -12.28 -4.67 -8.91
CA GLN A 340 -13.39 -5.44 -9.48
C GLN A 340 -14.35 -5.90 -8.37
N VAL A 341 -13.84 -6.42 -7.27
CA VAL A 341 -14.65 -6.84 -6.12
C VAL A 341 -15.37 -5.65 -5.47
N LEU A 342 -14.68 -4.54 -5.28
CA LEU A 342 -15.26 -3.34 -4.67
C LEU A 342 -16.39 -2.75 -5.52
N LEU A 343 -16.22 -2.71 -6.85
CA LEU A 343 -17.24 -2.22 -7.78
C LEU A 343 -18.42 -3.18 -7.91
N ALA A 344 -18.16 -4.51 -7.91
CA ALA A 344 -19.20 -5.53 -7.98
C ALA A 344 -20.14 -5.49 -6.78
N ASN A 345 -19.58 -5.27 -5.59
CA ASN A 345 -20.38 -5.18 -4.36
C ASN A 345 -21.24 -3.89 -4.27
N GLY A 346 -21.06 -2.94 -5.18
CA GLY A 346 -21.80 -1.68 -5.20
C GLY A 346 -21.54 -0.74 -4.01
N ASN A 347 -20.54 -1.07 -3.18
CA ASN A 347 -20.18 -0.30 -1.98
C ASN A 347 -19.40 0.97 -2.31
N VAL A 348 -18.83 1.07 -3.51
CA VAL A 348 -18.12 2.26 -3.98
C VAL A 348 -18.63 2.67 -5.36
N GLU A 349 -18.53 3.95 -5.66
CA GLU A 349 -18.93 4.53 -6.95
C GLU A 349 -17.83 4.36 -8.00
N ALA A 350 -16.58 4.52 -7.58
CA ALA A 350 -15.39 4.40 -8.41
C ALA A 350 -14.19 3.93 -7.57
N VAL A 351 -13.12 3.53 -8.25
CA VAL A 351 -11.86 3.15 -7.63
C VAL A 351 -10.70 3.86 -8.33
N VAL A 352 -9.88 4.56 -7.58
CA VAL A 352 -8.59 5.08 -8.03
C VAL A 352 -7.54 4.00 -7.80
N VAL A 353 -6.88 3.56 -8.85
CA VAL A 353 -5.73 2.66 -8.77
C VAL A 353 -4.50 3.43 -9.20
N SER A 354 -3.61 3.70 -8.28
CA SER A 354 -2.32 4.34 -8.54
C SER A 354 -1.19 3.36 -8.28
N ALA A 355 -0.17 3.41 -9.12
CA ALA A 355 1.03 2.59 -8.94
C ALA A 355 2.26 3.48 -8.98
N VAL A 356 3.26 3.17 -8.15
CA VAL A 356 4.52 3.90 -8.11
C VAL A 356 5.69 2.97 -7.84
N ASP A 357 6.75 3.16 -8.62
CA ASP A 357 8.03 2.49 -8.40
C ASP A 357 9.18 3.46 -8.70
N LEU A 358 10.07 3.67 -7.72
CA LEU A 358 11.27 4.50 -7.85
C LEU A 358 12.50 3.64 -7.55
N THR A 359 13.18 3.25 -8.60
CA THR A 359 14.34 2.35 -8.53
C THR A 359 15.69 3.04 -8.44
N GLY A 360 15.74 4.33 -8.69
CA GLY A 360 17.00 5.07 -8.83
C GLY A 360 17.67 5.48 -7.53
N SER A 361 17.24 4.99 -6.36
CA SER A 361 18.08 5.09 -5.17
C SER A 361 19.23 4.08 -5.25
N PRO A 362 20.44 4.39 -4.73
CA PRO A 362 21.55 3.43 -4.74
C PRO A 362 21.18 2.08 -4.15
N GLU A 363 20.42 2.07 -3.05
CA GLU A 363 19.97 0.86 -2.37
C GLU A 363 19.11 -0.02 -3.28
N ASN A 364 18.10 0.56 -3.92
CA ASN A 364 17.22 -0.15 -4.86
C ASN A 364 18.01 -0.68 -6.05
N MET A 365 18.86 0.16 -6.63
CA MET A 365 19.68 -0.20 -7.79
C MET A 365 20.57 -1.40 -7.52
N LEU A 366 21.26 -1.40 -6.39
CA LEU A 366 22.19 -2.47 -6.02
C LEU A 366 21.43 -3.78 -5.77
N VAL A 367 20.32 -3.74 -5.01
CA VAL A 367 19.52 -4.94 -4.71
C VAL A 367 18.89 -5.51 -5.98
N ARG A 368 18.27 -4.70 -6.81
CA ARG A 368 17.62 -5.16 -8.05
C ARG A 368 18.61 -5.70 -9.08
N GLN A 369 19.79 -5.09 -9.17
CA GLN A 369 20.84 -5.63 -10.03
C GLN A 369 21.30 -7.01 -9.58
N GLN A 370 21.41 -7.25 -8.28
CA GLN A 370 21.72 -8.57 -7.73
C GLN A 370 20.63 -9.59 -8.04
N GLN A 371 19.36 -9.21 -7.93
CA GLN A 371 18.22 -10.05 -8.30
C GLN A 371 18.23 -10.38 -9.78
N LYS A 372 18.48 -9.39 -10.64
CA LYS A 372 18.61 -9.57 -12.10
C LYS A 372 19.71 -10.58 -12.45
N VAL A 373 20.91 -10.41 -11.93
CA VAL A 373 22.03 -11.33 -12.15
C VAL A 373 21.68 -12.74 -11.69
N SER A 374 21.04 -12.87 -10.53
CA SER A 374 20.59 -14.17 -10.02
C SER A 374 19.49 -14.80 -10.87
N ALA A 375 18.54 -14.04 -11.37
CA ALA A 375 17.46 -14.52 -12.22
C ALA A 375 17.97 -14.96 -13.61
N LEU A 376 18.86 -14.16 -14.20
CA LEU A 376 19.47 -14.47 -15.50
C LEU A 376 20.39 -15.70 -15.44
N SER A 377 21.02 -15.97 -14.30
CA SER A 377 21.80 -17.20 -14.10
C SER A 377 20.93 -18.45 -14.01
N ARG A 378 19.66 -18.32 -13.62
CA ARG A 378 18.73 -19.46 -13.44
C ARG A 378 17.84 -19.75 -14.64
N LYS A 379 17.52 -18.75 -15.45
CA LYS A 379 16.64 -18.93 -16.62
C LYS A 379 17.11 -18.07 -17.80
N LYS A 380 17.32 -18.68 -18.95
CA LYS A 380 17.42 -17.95 -20.21
C LYS A 380 16.02 -17.42 -20.54
N SER A 381 15.79 -16.13 -20.34
CA SER A 381 14.56 -15.50 -20.84
C SER A 381 14.61 -15.46 -22.36
N PRO A 382 13.62 -16.02 -23.07
CA PRO A 382 13.62 -16.02 -24.52
C PRO A 382 13.26 -14.66 -25.14
N LEU A 383 12.72 -13.73 -24.36
CA LEU A 383 12.08 -12.51 -24.88
C LEU A 383 13.01 -11.30 -24.95
N LEU A 384 13.98 -11.17 -24.03
CA LEU A 384 14.92 -10.04 -24.04
C LEU A 384 16.35 -10.51 -23.77
N PRO A 385 17.33 -10.11 -24.59
CA PRO A 385 18.73 -10.31 -24.27
C PRO A 385 19.10 -9.58 -22.98
N PRO A 386 19.97 -10.14 -22.12
CA PRO A 386 20.34 -9.54 -20.82
C PRO A 386 20.88 -8.12 -20.89
N ASP A 387 21.51 -7.78 -22.00
CA ASP A 387 22.11 -6.48 -22.29
C ASP A 387 21.07 -5.39 -22.67
N ARG A 388 19.84 -5.79 -22.97
CA ARG A 388 18.74 -4.88 -23.32
C ARG A 388 17.78 -4.61 -22.18
N PHE A 389 17.88 -5.34 -21.07
CA PHE A 389 17.06 -5.07 -19.90
C PHE A 389 17.60 -3.87 -19.13
N PHE A 390 16.76 -2.89 -18.88
CA PHE A 390 17.05 -1.73 -18.03
C PHE A 390 15.87 -1.41 -17.11
N TRP A 391 16.19 -0.77 -16.00
CA TRP A 391 15.20 -0.36 -15.02
C TRP A 391 14.52 0.94 -15.43
N GLY A 392 13.25 1.08 -15.08
CA GLY A 392 12.49 2.33 -15.22
C GLY A 392 11.95 2.81 -13.88
N GLU A 393 11.55 4.06 -13.84
CA GLU A 393 10.90 4.70 -12.71
C GLU A 393 9.64 5.41 -13.16
N GLY A 394 8.70 5.53 -12.24
CA GLY A 394 7.53 6.35 -12.51
C GLY A 394 6.34 6.06 -11.62
N ALA A 395 5.28 6.75 -11.94
CA ALA A 395 3.96 6.48 -11.38
C ALA A 395 2.89 6.62 -12.45
N GLY A 396 1.85 5.82 -12.32
CA GLY A 396 0.67 5.89 -13.17
C GLY A 396 -0.60 5.71 -12.36
N THR A 397 -1.68 6.30 -12.80
CA THR A 397 -2.99 6.21 -12.16
C THR A 397 -4.07 5.97 -13.20
N VAL A 398 -4.99 5.07 -12.88
CA VAL A 398 -6.25 4.87 -13.60
C VAL A 398 -7.42 5.06 -12.64
N VAL A 399 -8.50 5.66 -13.15
CA VAL A 399 -9.75 5.81 -12.41
C VAL A 399 -10.76 4.86 -13.03
N LEU A 400 -11.27 3.93 -12.23
CA LEU A 400 -12.14 2.84 -12.66
C LEU A 400 -13.55 3.06 -12.15
N LYS A 401 -14.53 2.76 -13.00
CA LYS A 401 -15.94 2.79 -12.67
C LYS A 401 -16.66 1.63 -13.36
N ASN A 402 -17.77 1.16 -12.80
CA ASN A 402 -18.61 0.20 -13.50
C ASN A 402 -19.05 0.80 -14.85
N LEU A 403 -18.93 0.04 -15.95
CA LEU A 403 -19.19 0.53 -17.31
C LEU A 403 -20.60 1.09 -17.48
N GLU A 404 -21.62 0.42 -16.93
CA GLU A 404 -23.01 0.88 -17.04
C GLU A 404 -23.19 2.23 -16.33
N LYS A 405 -22.60 2.37 -15.12
CA LYS A 405 -22.62 3.62 -14.35
C LYS A 405 -21.84 4.73 -15.05
N ALA A 406 -20.66 4.43 -15.57
CA ALA A 406 -19.86 5.41 -16.31
C ALA A 406 -20.60 5.94 -17.55
N SER A 407 -21.27 5.05 -18.27
CA SER A 407 -22.09 5.42 -19.42
C SER A 407 -23.31 6.26 -19.03
N ALA A 408 -23.99 5.90 -17.93
CA ALA A 408 -25.15 6.65 -17.42
C ALA A 408 -24.77 8.06 -16.95
N ASP A 409 -23.58 8.19 -16.32
CA ASP A 409 -23.06 9.47 -15.80
C ASP A 409 -22.37 10.30 -16.88
N SER A 410 -22.29 9.79 -18.13
CA SER A 410 -21.59 10.42 -19.25
C SER A 410 -20.11 10.71 -18.97
N ASP A 411 -19.45 9.79 -18.25
CA ASP A 411 -18.01 9.87 -18.03
C ASP A 411 -17.22 9.73 -19.34
N PRO A 412 -16.06 10.35 -19.48
CA PRO A 412 -15.15 10.05 -20.58
C PRO A 412 -14.61 8.64 -20.41
N ILE A 413 -14.85 7.74 -21.35
CA ILE A 413 -14.37 6.36 -21.30
C ILE A 413 -13.16 6.23 -22.23
N TRP A 414 -11.97 6.00 -21.65
CA TRP A 414 -10.73 5.78 -22.39
C TRP A 414 -10.60 4.36 -22.93
N ALA A 415 -11.01 3.39 -22.11
CA ALA A 415 -11.01 1.97 -22.45
C ALA A 415 -11.90 1.20 -21.46
N VAL A 416 -12.17 -0.06 -21.78
CA VAL A 416 -12.93 -0.98 -20.92
C VAL A 416 -12.04 -2.18 -20.60
N ILE A 417 -11.97 -2.57 -19.33
CA ILE A 417 -11.39 -3.84 -18.91
C ILE A 417 -12.51 -4.86 -18.93
N ASP A 418 -12.49 -5.73 -19.93
CA ASP A 418 -13.54 -6.71 -20.15
C ASP A 418 -13.41 -7.92 -19.25
N SER A 419 -12.19 -8.39 -19.04
CA SER A 419 -11.88 -9.55 -18.21
C SER A 419 -10.52 -9.37 -17.54
N LEU A 420 -10.37 -9.93 -16.35
CA LEU A 420 -9.14 -9.87 -15.57
C LEU A 420 -8.89 -11.22 -14.91
N HIS A 421 -7.75 -11.82 -15.22
CA HIS A 421 -7.23 -13.02 -14.57
C HIS A 421 -5.81 -12.79 -14.10
N ALA A 422 -5.52 -13.14 -12.86
CA ALA A 422 -4.18 -13.07 -12.31
C ALA A 422 -3.88 -14.34 -11.52
N SER A 423 -2.77 -14.98 -11.82
CA SER A 423 -2.30 -16.15 -11.09
C SER A 423 -1.01 -15.87 -10.34
N THR A 424 -0.77 -16.62 -9.27
CA THR A 424 0.46 -16.54 -8.49
C THR A 424 1.06 -17.93 -8.30
N GLY A 425 2.37 -18.01 -8.44
CA GLY A 425 3.17 -19.16 -8.04
C GLY A 425 3.82 -19.92 -9.20
N LEU A 426 4.93 -20.57 -8.86
CA LEU A 426 5.74 -21.36 -9.81
C LEU A 426 5.02 -22.61 -10.36
N ASN A 427 3.96 -23.05 -9.71
CA ASN A 427 3.15 -24.22 -10.04
C ASN A 427 1.67 -23.91 -10.31
N GLY A 428 1.33 -22.61 -10.44
CA GLY A 428 -0.01 -22.15 -10.79
C GLY A 428 -0.30 -22.27 -12.30
N PRO A 429 -1.49 -21.86 -12.75
CA PRO A 429 -1.80 -21.71 -14.14
C PRO A 429 -0.71 -20.93 -14.87
N SER A 430 -0.39 -21.31 -16.10
CA SER A 430 0.56 -20.55 -16.91
C SER A 430 -0.06 -19.23 -17.38
N VAL A 431 0.76 -18.27 -17.82
CA VAL A 431 0.26 -17.04 -18.44
C VAL A 431 -0.68 -17.36 -19.61
N SER A 432 -0.42 -18.42 -20.35
CA SER A 432 -1.30 -18.88 -21.44
C SER A 432 -2.65 -19.39 -20.93
N ASP A 433 -2.71 -20.01 -19.74
CA ASP A 433 -3.98 -20.45 -19.16
C ASP A 433 -4.82 -19.27 -18.70
N ASP A 434 -4.20 -18.24 -18.12
CA ASP A 434 -4.88 -17.01 -17.71
C ASP A 434 -5.38 -16.23 -18.94
N ALA A 435 -4.57 -16.13 -19.99
CA ALA A 435 -4.97 -15.53 -21.27
C ALA A 435 -6.16 -16.27 -21.90
N ASN A 436 -6.10 -17.61 -21.94
CA ASN A 436 -7.21 -18.42 -22.46
C ASN A 436 -8.49 -18.25 -21.65
N ARG A 437 -8.40 -18.11 -20.32
CA ARG A 437 -9.58 -17.82 -19.47
C ARG A 437 -10.17 -16.47 -19.81
N ALA A 438 -9.33 -15.43 -19.92
CA ALA A 438 -9.77 -14.09 -20.26
C ALA A 438 -10.49 -14.04 -21.60
N LEU A 439 -9.96 -14.72 -22.62
CA LEU A 439 -10.59 -14.83 -23.94
C LEU A 439 -11.91 -15.61 -23.88
N ASN A 440 -11.93 -16.75 -23.20
CA ASN A 440 -13.12 -17.58 -23.05
C ASN A 440 -14.27 -16.85 -22.33
N ASP A 441 -13.97 -16.02 -21.31
CA ASP A 441 -14.98 -15.23 -20.61
C ASP A 441 -15.72 -14.26 -21.53
N GLN A 442 -15.04 -13.81 -22.59
CA GLN A 442 -15.59 -12.89 -23.59
C GLN A 442 -16.04 -13.59 -24.89
N ASN A 443 -15.90 -14.90 -24.99
CA ASN A 443 -16.11 -15.70 -26.22
C ASN A 443 -15.28 -15.22 -27.39
N LEU A 444 -14.01 -14.85 -27.13
CA LEU A 444 -13.05 -14.41 -28.13
C LEU A 444 -12.05 -15.54 -28.46
N GLY A 445 -11.56 -15.57 -29.70
CA GLY A 445 -10.44 -16.38 -30.12
C GLY A 445 -9.13 -15.58 -30.12
N VAL A 446 -8.01 -16.26 -30.27
CA VAL A 446 -6.70 -15.59 -30.37
C VAL A 446 -6.62 -14.69 -31.61
N GLU A 447 -7.38 -15.03 -32.65
CA GLU A 447 -7.52 -14.29 -33.91
C GLU A 447 -8.26 -12.95 -33.75
N ASP A 448 -8.98 -12.76 -32.65
CA ASP A 448 -9.71 -11.52 -32.34
C ASP A 448 -8.81 -10.49 -31.63
N LEU A 449 -7.56 -10.86 -31.31
CA LEU A 449 -6.59 -9.97 -30.67
C LEU A 449 -5.75 -9.23 -31.72
N ASP A 450 -5.84 -7.91 -31.76
CA ASP A 450 -5.02 -7.07 -32.65
C ASP A 450 -3.64 -6.74 -32.06
N LEU A 451 -3.53 -6.65 -30.75
CA LEU A 451 -2.31 -6.31 -30.02
C LEU A 451 -2.22 -7.10 -28.72
N MET A 452 -1.01 -7.60 -28.41
CA MET A 452 -0.67 -8.21 -27.13
C MET A 452 0.64 -7.61 -26.61
N GLU A 453 0.62 -7.06 -25.37
CA GLU A 453 1.77 -6.47 -24.68
C GLU A 453 2.25 -7.38 -23.53
#